data_e3b1d6107a506f5b605b68a901ce8432
#
_entry.id   e3b1d6107a506f5b605b68a901ce8432
#
_cell.length_a   1.000
_cell.length_b   1.000
_cell.length_c   1.000
_cell.angle_alpha   90.00
_cell.angle_beta   90.00
_cell.angle_gamma   90.00
#
_symmetry.space_group_name_H-M   'P 1'
#
loop_
_entity.id
_entity.type
_entity.pdbx_description
1 polymer ?
#
loop_
_entity_poly.entity_id
_entity_poly.type
_entity_poly.pdbx_seq_one_letter_code
_entity_poly.pdbx_strand_id
1 'polypeptide(L)'
;MRDRFEFMEHWDPDDALKTISAFANDIDNRSGGYLVIGAREENGRAVRPVSGLEEDQLNAIQQDILRCCGLLQPVYLPEIQQAAIDGKWLILVWCPGGYERPYLCPKKPSAPSQENSEMVYYIRRMAGTLEATEPDIRELLSLSHNIPFDDRMNPRAEISDLKYPLLRNYLKNTESSLLESSHGGDNLTCCTLLNRTVVKY
;
A
#
# COMPACT_ATOMS: atom_id res chain seq x y z
N MET A 1 3.26 -17.31 3.12
CA MET A 1 2.05 -16.64 2.58
C MET A 1 1.27 -15.88 3.65
N ARG A 2 1.36 -16.28 4.93
CA ARG A 2 0.70 -15.63 6.09
C ARG A 2 1.21 -14.22 6.39
N ASP A 3 2.46 -13.93 6.05
CA ASP A 3 3.16 -12.71 6.44
C ASP A 3 2.65 -11.44 5.73
N ARG A 4 1.87 -11.62 4.64
CA ARG A 4 1.38 -10.53 3.80
C ARG A 4 -0.10 -10.21 3.99
N PHE A 5 -0.80 -10.91 4.87
CA PHE A 5 -2.20 -10.66 5.17
C PHE A 5 -2.39 -10.42 6.66
N GLU A 6 -3.20 -9.43 6.98
CA GLU A 6 -3.74 -9.19 8.30
C GLU A 6 -5.26 -9.10 8.20
N PHE A 7 -5.96 -9.73 9.12
CA PHE A 7 -7.41 -9.72 9.16
C PHE A 7 -7.87 -9.04 10.43
N MET A 8 -8.82 -8.12 10.31
CA MET A 8 -9.47 -7.42 11.42
C MET A 8 -10.97 -7.66 11.35
N GLU A 9 -11.55 -8.23 12.38
CA GLU A 9 -13.00 -8.42 12.43
C GLU A 9 -13.73 -7.10 12.57
N HIS A 10 -13.21 -6.18 13.38
CA HIS A 10 -13.72 -4.85 13.62
C HIS A 10 -12.65 -3.81 13.33
N TRP A 11 -13.08 -2.59 13.01
CA TRP A 11 -12.16 -1.49 12.78
C TRP A 11 -11.48 -1.07 14.10
N ASP A 12 -10.16 -1.13 14.12
CA ASP A 12 -9.30 -0.61 15.18
C ASP A 12 -8.21 0.27 14.53
N PRO A 13 -8.31 1.61 14.69
CA PRO A 13 -7.38 2.54 14.05
C PRO A 13 -5.93 2.39 14.54
N ASP A 14 -5.72 2.00 15.82
CA ASP A 14 -4.39 1.90 16.39
C ASP A 14 -3.64 0.68 15.82
N ASP A 15 -4.28 -0.48 15.80
CA ASP A 15 -3.67 -1.69 15.26
C ASP A 15 -3.59 -1.66 13.74
N ALA A 16 -4.58 -1.04 13.08
CA ALA A 16 -4.57 -0.87 11.63
C ALA A 16 -3.38 0.00 11.19
N LEU A 17 -3.15 1.16 11.84
CA LEU A 17 -2.06 2.04 11.42
C LEU A 17 -0.69 1.43 11.65
N LYS A 18 -0.48 0.71 12.76
CA LYS A 18 0.76 -0.04 13.01
C LYS A 18 1.01 -1.07 11.90
N THR A 19 -0.05 -1.81 11.52
CA THR A 19 0.03 -2.83 10.47
C THR A 19 0.30 -2.22 9.10
N ILE A 20 -0.39 -1.13 8.74
CA ILE A 20 -0.14 -0.39 7.50
C ILE A 20 1.30 0.12 7.45
N SER A 21 1.80 0.73 8.54
CA SER A 21 3.19 1.17 8.65
C SER A 21 4.18 0.03 8.46
N ALA A 22 3.93 -1.13 9.08
CA ALA A 22 4.80 -2.29 8.96
C ALA A 22 4.84 -2.87 7.54
N PHE A 23 3.70 -2.89 6.82
CA PHE A 23 3.66 -3.27 5.42
C PHE A 23 4.36 -2.24 4.52
N ALA A 24 4.18 -0.94 4.79
CA ALA A 24 4.85 0.13 4.05
C ALA A 24 6.38 0.08 4.22
N ASN A 25 6.86 -0.26 5.42
CA ASN A 25 8.28 -0.44 5.72
C ASN A 25 8.89 -1.65 5.01
N ASP A 26 8.11 -2.71 4.78
CA ASP A 26 8.46 -3.87 3.95
C ASP A 26 9.93 -4.31 4.11
N ILE A 27 10.37 -4.56 5.35
CA ILE A 27 11.76 -4.87 5.70
C ILE A 27 12.32 -6.06 4.93
N ASP A 28 11.47 -7.05 4.62
CA ASP A 28 11.85 -8.24 3.86
C ASP A 28 11.79 -8.03 2.34
N ASN A 29 11.43 -6.82 1.87
CA ASN A 29 11.28 -6.43 0.46
C ASN A 29 10.38 -7.40 -0.34
N ARG A 30 9.20 -7.71 0.20
CA ARG A 30 8.22 -8.66 -0.34
C ARG A 30 7.01 -7.99 -1.01
N SER A 31 7.14 -6.72 -1.36
CA SER A 31 6.08 -5.90 -1.98
C SER A 31 4.89 -5.60 -1.05
N GLY A 32 5.16 -5.44 0.26
CA GLY A 32 4.16 -5.04 1.24
C GLY A 32 3.12 -6.11 1.57
N GLY A 33 1.87 -5.72 1.86
CA GLY A 33 0.82 -6.65 2.28
C GLY A 33 -0.59 -6.10 2.18
N TYR A 34 -1.54 -6.88 2.68
CA TYR A 34 -2.97 -6.60 2.65
C TYR A 34 -3.54 -6.61 4.07
N LEU A 35 -4.30 -5.56 4.41
CA LEU A 35 -5.16 -5.53 5.58
C LEU A 35 -6.61 -5.73 5.11
N VAL A 36 -7.30 -6.70 5.71
CA VAL A 36 -8.69 -7.04 5.39
C VAL A 36 -9.54 -6.74 6.62
N ILE A 37 -10.48 -5.81 6.51
CA ILE A 37 -11.34 -5.38 7.59
C ILE A 37 -12.75 -5.95 7.37
N GLY A 38 -13.36 -6.50 8.42
CA GLY A 38 -14.65 -7.19 8.39
C GLY A 38 -14.52 -8.72 8.35
N ALA A 39 -13.31 -9.26 8.55
CA ALA A 39 -13.08 -10.71 8.57
C ALA A 39 -12.28 -11.12 9.79
N ARG A 40 -12.75 -12.17 10.48
CA ARG A 40 -12.01 -12.82 11.58
C ARG A 40 -11.01 -13.81 11.03
N GLU A 41 -9.86 -13.92 11.67
CA GLU A 41 -8.84 -14.91 11.35
C GLU A 41 -8.87 -16.10 12.31
N GLU A 42 -8.73 -17.29 11.74
CA GLU A 42 -8.36 -18.49 12.48
C GLU A 42 -7.29 -19.28 11.69
N ASN A 43 -6.19 -19.61 12.35
CA ASN A 43 -5.08 -20.37 11.77
C ASN A 43 -4.50 -19.77 10.47
N GLY A 44 -4.49 -18.45 10.34
CA GLY A 44 -3.94 -17.73 9.19
C GLY A 44 -4.88 -17.70 7.98
N ARG A 45 -6.20 -17.89 8.19
CA ARG A 45 -7.22 -17.82 7.15
C ARG A 45 -8.45 -17.08 7.67
N ALA A 46 -9.09 -16.35 6.75
CA ALA A 46 -10.38 -15.77 7.06
C ALA A 46 -11.41 -16.88 7.36
N VAL A 47 -12.13 -16.71 8.46
CA VAL A 47 -13.25 -17.61 8.83
C VAL A 47 -14.44 -17.29 7.93
N ARG A 48 -15.13 -18.34 7.48
CA ARG A 48 -16.38 -18.20 6.71
C ARG A 48 -17.59 -18.78 7.45
N PRO A 49 -18.78 -18.16 7.31
CA PRO A 49 -19.03 -16.91 6.61
C PRO A 49 -18.29 -15.73 7.27
N VAL A 50 -17.90 -14.71 6.48
CA VAL A 50 -17.21 -13.54 7.03
C VAL A 50 -18.13 -12.75 7.95
N SER A 51 -17.57 -12.09 8.98
CA SER A 51 -18.33 -11.23 9.91
C SER A 51 -18.98 -10.07 9.18
N GLY A 52 -18.23 -9.42 8.30
CA GLY A 52 -18.66 -8.30 7.48
C GLY A 52 -18.75 -6.99 8.25
N LEU A 53 -18.90 -5.92 7.48
CA LEU A 53 -19.15 -4.55 7.95
C LEU A 53 -20.53 -4.11 7.48
N GLU A 54 -21.16 -3.20 8.21
CA GLU A 54 -22.39 -2.55 7.77
C GLU A 54 -22.07 -1.50 6.69
N GLU A 55 -22.96 -1.35 5.71
CA GLU A 55 -22.72 -0.48 4.54
C GLU A 55 -22.53 0.99 4.92
N ASP A 56 -23.20 1.46 5.96
CA ASP A 56 -23.10 2.83 6.48
C ASP A 56 -21.73 3.12 7.13
N GLN A 57 -21.01 2.09 7.59
CA GLN A 57 -19.68 2.22 8.21
C GLN A 57 -18.57 2.34 7.18
N LEU A 58 -18.75 1.85 5.93
CA LEU A 58 -17.69 1.73 4.95
C LEU A 58 -16.99 3.06 4.66
N ASN A 59 -17.77 4.11 4.40
CA ASN A 59 -17.22 5.43 4.09
C ASN A 59 -16.51 6.05 5.29
N ALA A 60 -17.05 5.87 6.49
CA ALA A 60 -16.45 6.38 7.72
C ALA A 60 -15.09 5.72 7.99
N ILE A 61 -15.01 4.39 7.85
CA ILE A 61 -13.76 3.64 8.02
C ILE A 61 -12.72 4.06 6.97
N GLN A 62 -13.09 4.22 5.69
CA GLN A 62 -12.16 4.67 4.65
C GLN A 62 -11.59 6.06 4.94
N GLN A 63 -12.42 7.01 5.37
CA GLN A 63 -11.95 8.34 5.75
C GLN A 63 -11.04 8.28 6.97
N ASP A 64 -11.35 7.42 7.92
CA ASP A 64 -10.55 7.24 9.12
C ASP A 64 -9.19 6.63 8.80
N ILE A 65 -9.12 5.65 7.88
CA ILE A 65 -7.84 5.11 7.37
C ILE A 65 -6.98 6.23 6.80
N LEU A 66 -7.54 7.06 5.90
CA LEU A 66 -6.78 8.15 5.28
C LEU A 66 -6.30 9.17 6.32
N ARG A 67 -7.15 9.52 7.28
CA ARG A 67 -6.79 10.41 8.38
C ARG A 67 -5.65 9.84 9.22
N CYS A 68 -5.73 8.57 9.60
CA CYS A 68 -4.69 7.90 10.38
C CYS A 68 -3.38 7.79 9.59
N CYS A 69 -3.42 7.45 8.31
CA CYS A 69 -2.24 7.37 7.45
C CYS A 69 -1.51 8.71 7.31
N GLY A 70 -2.22 9.84 7.45
CA GLY A 70 -1.62 11.17 7.53
C GLY A 70 -0.73 11.40 8.77
N LEU A 71 -0.80 10.53 9.79
CA LEU A 71 0.07 10.58 10.96
C LEU A 71 1.44 9.91 10.74
N LEU A 72 1.60 9.13 9.68
CA LEU A 72 2.87 8.52 9.32
C LEU A 72 3.86 9.56 8.82
N GLN A 73 5.15 9.34 9.09
CA GLN A 73 6.23 10.21 8.66
C GLN A 73 7.31 9.39 7.94
N PRO A 74 7.49 9.63 6.63
CA PRO A 74 6.68 10.45 5.72
C PRO A 74 5.22 10.01 5.63
N VAL A 75 4.35 10.84 5.04
CA VAL A 75 2.95 10.45 4.81
C VAL A 75 2.89 9.26 3.86
N TYR A 76 2.07 8.27 4.19
CA TYR A 76 1.85 7.09 3.37
C TYR A 76 0.37 6.88 3.11
N LEU A 77 0.01 6.64 1.86
CA LEU A 77 -1.38 6.40 1.46
C LEU A 77 -1.50 5.02 0.79
N PRO A 78 -2.20 4.06 1.42
CA PRO A 78 -2.48 2.76 0.82
C PRO A 78 -3.60 2.85 -0.22
N GLU A 79 -3.76 1.81 -1.02
CA GLU A 79 -4.94 1.65 -1.87
C GLU A 79 -6.07 0.96 -1.11
N ILE A 80 -7.28 1.55 -1.18
CA ILE A 80 -8.44 1.08 -0.42
C ILE A 80 -9.54 0.66 -1.41
N GLN A 81 -10.05 -0.56 -1.25
CA GLN A 81 -11.15 -1.10 -2.03
C GLN A 81 -12.23 -1.68 -1.14
N GLN A 82 -13.48 -1.51 -1.54
CA GLN A 82 -14.62 -2.21 -0.95
C GLN A 82 -14.89 -3.49 -1.74
N ALA A 83 -15.21 -4.57 -1.04
CA ALA A 83 -15.57 -5.85 -1.64
C ALA A 83 -16.75 -6.47 -0.90
N ALA A 84 -17.59 -7.21 -1.61
CA ALA A 84 -18.66 -7.99 -1.01
C ALA A 84 -18.36 -9.48 -1.15
N ILE A 85 -18.37 -10.20 -0.03
CA ILE A 85 -18.18 -11.67 0.03
C ILE A 85 -19.31 -12.25 0.90
N ASP A 86 -19.96 -13.30 0.41
CA ASP A 86 -21.06 -13.98 1.10
C ASP A 86 -22.21 -13.00 1.50
N GLY A 87 -22.44 -11.95 0.68
CA GLY A 87 -23.43 -10.91 0.95
C GLY A 87 -23.06 -9.93 2.07
N LYS A 88 -21.80 -9.92 2.51
CA LYS A 88 -21.25 -9.06 3.55
C LYS A 88 -20.16 -8.13 2.97
N TRP A 89 -20.09 -6.91 3.45
CA TRP A 89 -19.10 -5.93 3.03
C TRP A 89 -17.78 -6.10 3.76
N LEU A 90 -16.69 -5.89 3.04
CA LEU A 90 -15.30 -5.88 3.54
C LEU A 90 -14.58 -4.67 2.98
N ILE A 91 -13.57 -4.18 3.70
CA ILE A 91 -12.60 -3.23 3.19
C ILE A 91 -11.26 -3.93 3.03
N LEU A 92 -10.71 -3.85 1.83
CA LEU A 92 -9.38 -4.34 1.47
C LEU A 92 -8.45 -3.14 1.37
N VAL A 93 -7.38 -3.16 2.15
CA VAL A 93 -6.34 -2.13 2.14
C VAL A 93 -5.07 -2.76 1.62
N TRP A 94 -4.67 -2.41 0.41
CA TRP A 94 -3.39 -2.84 -0.13
C TRP A 94 -2.31 -1.83 0.23
N CYS A 95 -1.29 -2.32 0.92
CA CYS A 95 -0.14 -1.56 1.41
C CYS A 95 1.12 -2.02 0.69
N PRO A 96 1.44 -1.51 -0.51
CA PRO A 96 2.74 -1.78 -1.15
C PRO A 96 3.89 -1.26 -0.30
N GLY A 97 5.08 -1.84 -0.48
CA GLY A 97 6.30 -1.29 0.13
C GLY A 97 6.50 0.16 -0.29
N GLY A 98 6.62 1.05 0.67
CA GLY A 98 6.69 2.49 0.40
C GLY A 98 8.02 2.91 -0.21
N TYR A 99 7.98 3.91 -1.09
CA TYR A 99 9.18 4.43 -1.76
C TYR A 99 10.04 5.30 -0.85
N GLU A 100 9.41 5.96 0.13
CA GLU A 100 10.08 6.88 1.07
C GLU A 100 10.33 6.22 2.44
N ARG A 101 10.32 4.87 2.46
CA ARG A 101 10.61 4.14 3.70
C ARG A 101 11.99 4.48 4.26
N PRO A 102 12.17 4.48 5.59
CA PRO A 102 11.23 3.95 6.58
C PRO A 102 10.22 4.98 7.08
N TYR A 103 9.01 4.48 7.39
CA TYR A 103 7.89 5.27 7.89
C TYR A 103 7.80 5.15 9.42
N LEU A 104 7.87 6.30 10.10
CA LEU A 104 7.59 6.42 11.52
C LEU A 104 6.08 6.44 11.77
N CYS A 105 5.65 5.76 12.82
CA CYS A 105 4.27 5.66 13.24
C CYS A 105 4.14 6.04 14.71
N PRO A 106 3.12 6.82 15.12
CA PRO A 106 2.88 7.07 16.53
C PRO A 106 2.47 5.79 17.26
N LYS A 107 2.98 5.56 18.46
CA LYS A 107 2.61 4.39 19.29
C LYS A 107 1.13 4.35 19.63
N LYS A 108 0.48 5.52 19.71
CA LYS A 108 -0.95 5.68 20.01
C LYS A 108 -1.61 6.61 18.98
N PRO A 109 -1.97 6.10 17.80
CA PRO A 109 -2.63 6.88 16.76
C PRO A 109 -3.95 7.54 17.19
N SER A 110 -4.69 6.92 18.11
CA SER A 110 -5.95 7.44 18.65
C SER A 110 -5.79 8.67 19.55
N ALA A 111 -4.57 8.95 20.03
CA ALA A 111 -4.27 10.08 20.91
C ALA A 111 -3.09 10.93 20.38
N PRO A 112 -3.16 11.48 19.15
CA PRO A 112 -2.02 12.19 18.53
C PRO A 112 -1.67 13.53 19.21
N SER A 113 -2.56 14.06 20.04
CA SER A 113 -2.43 15.40 20.66
C SER A 113 -1.64 15.41 21.96
N GLN A 114 -1.10 14.31 22.43
CA GLN A 114 -0.16 14.35 23.55
C GLN A 114 1.20 14.84 23.02
N GLU A 115 1.70 15.94 23.59
CA GLU A 115 2.94 16.63 23.21
C GLU A 115 4.21 15.75 23.16
N ASN A 116 4.09 14.46 23.45
CA ASN A 116 5.14 13.43 23.39
C ASN A 116 4.61 12.10 22.84
N SER A 117 3.86 12.12 21.74
CA SER A 117 3.55 10.85 21.07
C SER A 117 4.86 10.24 20.55
N GLU A 118 5.35 9.20 21.23
CA GLU A 118 6.55 8.46 20.82
C GLU A 118 6.33 7.89 19.42
N MET A 119 7.23 8.26 18.53
CA MET A 119 7.23 7.79 17.14
C MET A 119 8.19 6.62 17.00
N VAL A 120 7.72 5.52 16.43
CA VAL A 120 8.51 4.28 16.28
C VAL A 120 8.35 3.70 14.88
N TYR A 121 9.27 2.82 14.50
CA TYR A 121 9.13 2.03 13.29
C TYR A 121 8.46 0.70 13.62
N TYR A 122 7.45 0.33 12.82
CA TYR A 122 6.86 -0.99 12.86
C TYR A 122 7.34 -1.81 11.66
N ILE A 123 7.55 -3.11 11.90
CA ILE A 123 7.94 -4.07 10.88
C ILE A 123 7.05 -5.30 10.94
N ARG A 124 7.01 -6.03 9.85
CA ARG A 124 6.32 -7.31 9.77
C ARG A 124 7.33 -8.45 9.90
N ARG A 125 7.16 -9.29 10.91
CA ARG A 125 7.92 -10.53 11.06
C ARG A 125 6.96 -11.69 11.27
N MET A 126 7.09 -12.75 10.46
CA MET A 126 6.15 -13.86 10.40
C MET A 126 4.71 -13.35 10.16
N ALA A 127 3.79 -13.56 11.09
CA ALA A 127 2.41 -13.08 10.97
C ALA A 127 2.08 -11.96 11.97
N GLY A 128 3.10 -11.30 12.54
CA GLY A 128 2.91 -10.26 13.56
C GLY A 128 3.49 -8.90 13.16
N THR A 129 2.84 -7.83 13.61
CA THR A 129 3.36 -6.47 13.58
C THR A 129 4.12 -6.20 14.86
N LEU A 130 5.40 -5.84 14.75
CA LEU A 130 6.30 -5.63 15.88
C LEU A 130 6.97 -4.26 15.78
N GLU A 131 7.27 -3.67 16.92
CA GLU A 131 8.15 -2.50 17.00
C GLU A 131 9.56 -2.91 16.57
N ALA A 132 10.16 -2.13 15.67
CA ALA A 132 11.49 -2.41 15.14
C ALA A 132 12.56 -2.25 16.23
N THR A 133 13.43 -3.24 16.33
CA THR A 133 14.63 -3.15 17.18
C THR A 133 15.71 -2.31 16.51
N GLU A 134 16.74 -1.93 17.25
CA GLU A 134 17.84 -1.15 16.68
C GLU A 134 18.54 -1.82 15.46
N PRO A 135 18.76 -3.15 15.43
CA PRO A 135 19.20 -3.83 14.21
C PRO A 135 18.22 -3.69 13.04
N ASP A 136 16.90 -3.82 13.29
CA ASP A 136 15.87 -3.69 12.25
C ASP A 136 15.86 -2.27 11.68
N ILE A 137 16.01 -1.24 12.53
CA ILE A 137 16.07 0.17 12.09
C ILE A 137 17.27 0.38 11.16
N ARG A 138 18.44 -0.17 11.50
CA ARG A 138 19.63 -0.08 10.64
C ARG A 138 19.39 -0.76 9.28
N GLU A 139 18.71 -1.91 9.28
CA GLU A 139 18.32 -2.61 8.05
C GLU A 139 17.35 -1.76 7.21
N LEU A 140 16.29 -1.22 7.80
CA LEU A 140 15.34 -0.32 7.14
C LEU A 140 16.02 0.91 6.51
N LEU A 141 16.92 1.55 7.26
CA LEU A 141 17.70 2.69 6.75
C LEU A 141 18.61 2.30 5.60
N SER A 142 19.18 1.09 5.62
CA SER A 142 20.00 0.60 4.51
C SER A 142 19.18 0.36 3.25
N LEU A 143 17.96 -0.14 3.39
CA LEU A 143 17.04 -0.35 2.27
C LEU A 143 16.63 0.96 1.59
N SER A 144 16.49 2.05 2.35
CA SER A 144 16.13 3.36 1.80
C SER A 144 17.19 3.93 0.86
N HIS A 145 18.45 3.55 1.04
CA HIS A 145 19.58 4.00 0.21
C HIS A 145 19.85 3.08 -1.00
N ASN A 146 19.26 1.88 -1.01
CA ASN A 146 19.53 0.85 -2.01
C ASN A 146 18.54 0.81 -3.19
N ILE A 147 17.60 1.76 -3.28
CA ILE A 147 16.76 1.87 -4.48
C ILE A 147 17.65 2.42 -5.60
N PRO A 148 17.93 1.64 -6.66
CA PRO A 148 18.65 2.15 -7.82
C PRO A 148 18.01 3.43 -8.34
N PHE A 149 18.83 4.33 -8.86
CA PHE A 149 18.32 5.62 -9.36
C PHE A 149 17.19 5.45 -10.38
N ASP A 150 17.28 4.40 -11.20
CA ASP A 150 16.34 4.07 -12.26
C ASP A 150 14.98 3.57 -11.72
N ASP A 151 14.97 3.02 -10.51
CA ASP A 151 13.76 2.51 -9.84
C ASP A 151 13.11 3.55 -8.91
N ARG A 152 13.71 4.74 -8.79
CA ARG A 152 13.15 5.81 -7.96
C ARG A 152 12.00 6.47 -8.67
N MET A 153 10.83 6.49 -8.03
CA MET A 153 9.71 7.29 -8.53
C MET A 153 10.10 8.78 -8.52
N ASN A 154 9.92 9.44 -9.66
CA ASN A 154 10.04 10.88 -9.73
C ASN A 154 8.66 11.52 -9.46
N PRO A 155 8.41 12.08 -8.26
CA PRO A 155 7.10 12.66 -7.93
C PRO A 155 6.79 13.94 -8.73
N ARG A 156 7.75 14.45 -9.50
CA ARG A 156 7.59 15.61 -10.39
C ARG A 156 7.39 15.21 -11.86
N ALA A 157 7.44 13.90 -12.15
CA ALA A 157 7.23 13.42 -13.51
C ALA A 157 5.75 13.49 -13.87
N GLU A 158 5.47 14.09 -15.01
CA GLU A 158 4.13 14.16 -15.60
C GLU A 158 4.09 13.33 -16.89
N ILE A 159 2.87 12.93 -17.29
CA ILE A 159 2.67 12.19 -18.55
C ILE A 159 3.20 13.01 -19.75
N SER A 160 3.17 14.32 -19.66
CA SER A 160 3.72 15.25 -20.66
C SER A 160 5.24 15.13 -20.86
N ASP A 161 5.97 14.59 -19.87
CA ASP A 161 7.42 14.34 -19.96
C ASP A 161 7.74 13.13 -20.84
N LEU A 162 6.76 12.26 -21.08
CA LEU A 162 6.89 11.10 -21.94
C LEU A 162 6.86 11.51 -23.40
N LYS A 163 8.01 11.44 -24.07
CA LYS A 163 8.11 11.70 -25.50
C LYS A 163 7.55 10.53 -26.30
N TYR A 164 6.38 10.70 -26.89
CA TYR A 164 5.70 9.67 -27.69
C TYR A 164 6.60 8.93 -28.70
N PRO A 165 7.51 9.59 -29.45
CA PRO A 165 8.41 8.87 -30.36
C PRO A 165 9.32 7.88 -29.66
N LEU A 166 9.83 8.22 -28.46
CA LEU A 166 10.70 7.32 -27.68
C LEU A 166 9.91 6.13 -27.16
N LEU A 167 8.72 6.37 -26.64
CA LEU A 167 7.82 5.33 -26.18
C LEU A 167 7.44 4.36 -27.30
N ARG A 168 7.07 4.88 -28.48
CA ARG A 168 6.74 4.08 -29.65
C ARG A 168 7.92 3.21 -30.11
N ASN A 169 9.14 3.77 -30.13
CA ASN A 169 10.34 3.02 -30.48
C ASN A 169 10.62 1.92 -29.45
N TYR A 170 10.46 2.20 -28.18
CA TYR A 170 10.61 1.21 -27.13
C TYR A 170 9.61 0.06 -27.29
N LEU A 171 8.31 0.36 -27.45
CA LEU A 171 7.27 -0.65 -27.64
C LEU A 171 7.49 -1.47 -28.92
N LYS A 172 8.02 -0.86 -29.97
CA LYS A 172 8.38 -1.56 -31.21
C LYS A 172 9.55 -2.52 -31.01
N ASN A 173 10.60 -2.07 -30.31
CA ASN A 173 11.80 -2.87 -30.08
C ASN A 173 11.56 -4.03 -29.10
N THR A 174 10.57 -3.89 -28.22
CA THR A 174 10.16 -4.94 -27.26
C THR A 174 9.04 -5.85 -27.82
N GLU A 175 8.63 -5.66 -29.09
CA GLU A 175 7.53 -6.40 -29.72
C GLU A 175 6.24 -6.40 -28.85
N SER A 176 5.97 -5.30 -28.18
CA SER A 176 4.87 -5.17 -27.25
C SER A 176 3.52 -5.17 -27.98
N SER A 177 2.59 -6.02 -27.53
CA SER A 177 1.20 -6.08 -28.03
C SER A 177 0.42 -4.76 -27.82
N LEU A 178 0.90 -3.86 -26.98
CA LEU A 178 0.32 -2.53 -26.77
C LEU A 178 0.43 -1.63 -28.01
N LEU A 179 1.38 -1.92 -28.89
CA LEU A 179 1.54 -1.17 -30.15
C LEU A 179 0.42 -1.50 -31.15
N GLU A 180 -0.07 -2.74 -31.16
CA GLU A 180 -1.13 -3.21 -32.05
C GLU A 180 -2.50 -2.71 -31.63
N SER A 181 -2.70 -2.45 -30.34
CA SER A 181 -3.98 -1.93 -29.79
C SER A 181 -4.24 -0.46 -30.15
N SER A 182 -3.26 0.24 -30.72
CA SER A 182 -3.33 1.67 -31.00
C SER A 182 -3.79 2.01 -32.45
N HIS A 183 -4.53 1.12 -33.11
CA HIS A 183 -5.09 1.36 -34.45
C HIS A 183 -6.29 2.31 -34.45
N GLY A 184 -6.19 3.43 -33.82
CA GLY A 184 -7.24 4.44 -33.85
C GLY A 184 -6.88 5.70 -33.08
N GLY A 185 -6.22 6.60 -33.75
CA GLY A 185 -6.16 8.04 -33.46
C GLY A 185 -6.08 8.45 -31.98
N ASP A 186 -5.17 9.30 -31.72
CA ASP A 186 -4.91 10.15 -30.55
C ASP A 186 -3.88 9.64 -29.54
N ASN A 187 -2.85 10.49 -29.38
CA ASN A 187 -1.75 10.36 -28.42
C ASN A 187 -2.21 10.12 -26.97
N LEU A 188 -3.46 10.45 -26.65
CA LEU A 188 -4.04 10.28 -25.32
C LEU A 188 -4.34 8.82 -24.96
N THR A 189 -4.73 8.01 -25.93
CA THR A 189 -5.15 6.61 -25.70
C THR A 189 -3.96 5.74 -25.30
N CYS A 190 -2.79 5.98 -25.88
CA CYS A 190 -1.57 5.22 -25.53
C CYS A 190 -1.09 5.56 -24.11
N CYS A 191 -1.17 6.83 -23.71
CA CYS A 191 -0.83 7.26 -22.34
C CYS A 191 -1.83 6.72 -21.30
N THR A 192 -3.11 6.61 -21.64
CA THR A 192 -4.15 6.07 -20.76
C THR A 192 -3.99 4.55 -20.57
N LEU A 193 -3.58 3.82 -21.61
CA LEU A 193 -3.30 2.39 -21.55
C LEU A 193 -2.04 2.11 -20.72
N LEU A 194 -1.00 2.94 -20.84
CA LEU A 194 0.21 2.85 -20.01
C LEU A 194 -0.08 3.12 -18.55
N ASN A 195 -0.90 4.12 -18.25
CA ASN A 195 -1.31 4.41 -16.88
C ASN A 195 -2.08 3.22 -16.23
N ARG A 196 -2.83 2.45 -17.04
CA ARG A 196 -3.48 1.21 -16.58
C ARG A 196 -2.54 0.01 -16.43
N THR A 197 -1.41 0.00 -17.14
CA THR A 197 -0.48 -1.14 -17.16
C THR A 197 0.69 -0.91 -16.23
N VAL A 198 1.21 0.31 -16.13
CA VAL A 198 2.33 0.67 -15.22
C VAL A 198 1.87 0.75 -13.76
N VAL A 199 0.59 1.03 -13.50
CA VAL A 199 0.00 1.00 -12.14
C VAL A 199 -0.33 -0.44 -11.67
N LYS A 200 -0.11 -1.48 -12.51
CA LYS A 200 -0.40 -2.88 -12.17
C LYS A 200 0.83 -3.75 -11.88
N TYR A 201 2.05 -3.16 -11.85
CA TYR A 201 3.27 -3.88 -11.47
C TYR A 201 3.98 -3.20 -10.34
#